data_623166dc7815c53e9dc8f35397a48edf
#
_entry.id   623166dc7815c53e9dc8f35397a48edf
#
_cell.length_a   1.000
_cell.length_b   1.000
_cell.length_c   1.000
_cell.angle_alpha   90.00
_cell.angle_beta   90.00
_cell.angle_gamma   90.00
#
_symmetry.space_group_name_H-M   'P 1'
#
loop_
_entity.id
_entity.type
_entity.pdbx_description
1 polymer ?
#
loop_
_entity_poly.entity_id
_entity_poly.type
_entity_poly.pdbx_seq_one_letter_code
_entity_poly.pdbx_strand_id
1 'polypeptide(L)'
;MSGRHNVPKTGPVLLVANHESHFDPPLVGICSPRQLRYLARSTLFKLKPFAWTIRTLGAVPIDREVGTDGLKTVLRLLEEGHPVLMSPEGTRTETGTMQPFKPGISLLAKRAKCTVVPVGVAGCYNAWPRQHKLPTPSPIMLPATPRNIGIHFGEPYSSEVYRTMDRDGILRHLEEKVAEARVGAVKIQRKT
;
A
#
# COMPACT_ATOMS: atom_id res chain seq x y z
N MET A 1 4.22 -3.82 -14.08
CA MET A 1 2.93 -3.55 -13.41
C MET A 1 1.76 -4.05 -14.22
N SER A 2 0.62 -4.36 -13.58
CA SER A 2 -0.64 -4.70 -14.26
C SER A 2 -1.85 -4.25 -13.44
N GLY A 3 -3.05 -4.33 -14.04
CA GLY A 3 -4.30 -3.97 -13.38
C GLY A 3 -4.52 -2.47 -13.10
N ARG A 4 -3.73 -1.58 -13.70
CA ARG A 4 -3.83 -0.11 -13.47
C ARG A 4 -5.25 0.44 -13.75
N HIS A 5 -5.99 -0.18 -14.67
CA HIS A 5 -7.36 0.19 -15.00
C HIS A 5 -8.36 -0.10 -13.88
N ASN A 6 -8.01 -0.96 -12.93
CA ASN A 6 -8.81 -1.30 -11.75
C ASN A 6 -8.86 -0.16 -10.71
N VAL A 7 -8.01 0.85 -10.83
CA VAL A 7 -8.07 2.03 -9.96
C VAL A 7 -9.04 3.04 -10.54
N PRO A 8 -10.19 3.33 -9.90
CA PRO A 8 -11.17 4.31 -10.37
C PRO A 8 -10.55 5.70 -10.60
N LYS A 9 -10.93 6.35 -11.69
CA LYS A 9 -10.41 7.68 -12.06
C LYS A 9 -10.92 8.79 -11.14
N THR A 10 -12.05 8.60 -10.48
CA THR A 10 -12.72 9.58 -9.61
C THR A 10 -13.22 8.92 -8.33
N GLY A 11 -13.61 9.72 -7.36
CA GLY A 11 -14.17 9.26 -6.08
C GLY A 11 -13.15 8.71 -5.09
N PRO A 12 -13.60 8.37 -3.87
CA PRO A 12 -12.74 7.81 -2.83
C PRO A 12 -12.33 6.38 -3.14
N VAL A 13 -11.04 6.10 -2.99
CA VAL A 13 -10.47 4.76 -3.20
C VAL A 13 -9.56 4.39 -2.05
N LEU A 14 -9.80 3.26 -1.42
CA LEU A 14 -8.90 2.67 -0.44
C LEU A 14 -8.07 1.58 -1.12
N LEU A 15 -6.80 1.87 -1.38
CA LEU A 15 -5.85 0.87 -1.86
C LEU A 15 -5.25 0.15 -0.66
N VAL A 16 -5.40 -1.17 -0.61
CA VAL A 16 -4.90 -2.00 0.49
C VAL A 16 -3.76 -2.87 -0.04
N ALA A 17 -2.55 -2.67 0.47
CA ALA A 17 -1.34 -3.34 -0.03
C ALA A 17 -0.60 -4.11 1.08
N ASN A 18 0.11 -5.19 0.70
CA ASN A 18 1.15 -5.75 1.54
C ASN A 18 2.33 -4.78 1.66
N HIS A 19 3.21 -4.98 2.66
CA HIS A 19 4.29 -4.04 2.98
C HIS A 19 5.67 -4.70 3.06
N GLU A 20 6.39 -4.62 1.96
CA GLU A 20 7.73 -5.21 1.84
C GLU A 20 8.87 -4.22 2.17
N SER A 21 8.73 -2.95 1.75
CA SER A 21 9.83 -1.99 1.75
C SER A 21 9.38 -0.54 1.89
N HIS A 22 10.34 0.35 2.13
CA HIS A 22 10.13 1.80 1.97
C HIS A 22 9.80 2.21 0.53
N PHE A 23 10.13 1.36 -0.45
CA PHE A 23 9.84 1.60 -1.86
C PHE A 23 8.35 1.41 -2.20
N ASP A 24 7.58 0.66 -1.40
CA ASP A 24 6.21 0.33 -1.76
C ASP A 24 5.34 1.56 -2.03
N PRO A 25 5.21 2.54 -1.10
CA PRO A 25 4.30 3.65 -1.34
C PRO A 25 4.68 4.51 -2.56
N PRO A 26 5.94 4.93 -2.76
CA PRO A 26 6.30 5.71 -3.94
C PRO A 26 6.13 4.92 -5.25
N LEU A 27 6.47 3.63 -5.27
CA LEU A 27 6.35 2.83 -6.49
C LEU A 27 4.89 2.54 -6.84
N VAL A 28 4.06 2.19 -5.86
CA VAL A 28 2.61 2.06 -6.07
C VAL A 28 2.03 3.40 -6.55
N GLY A 29 2.47 4.52 -5.97
CA GLY A 29 2.06 5.86 -6.38
C GLY A 29 2.41 6.18 -7.84
N ILE A 30 3.63 5.87 -8.29
CA ILE A 30 4.07 6.06 -9.68
C ILE A 30 3.27 5.16 -10.64
N CYS A 31 2.94 3.94 -10.22
CA CYS A 31 2.16 3.00 -11.01
C CYS A 31 0.66 3.33 -11.04
N SER A 32 0.15 4.10 -10.10
CA SER A 32 -1.26 4.49 -10.03
C SER A 32 -1.65 5.50 -11.12
N PRO A 33 -2.88 5.46 -11.66
CA PRO A 33 -3.38 6.50 -12.57
C PRO A 33 -3.72 7.81 -11.86
N ARG A 34 -3.74 7.84 -10.53
CA ARG A 34 -4.05 9.00 -9.68
C ARG A 34 -2.96 9.19 -8.64
N GLN A 35 -2.75 10.45 -8.24
CA GLN A 35 -1.86 10.76 -7.12
C GLN A 35 -2.44 10.18 -5.83
N LEU A 36 -1.75 9.20 -5.25
CA LEU A 36 -2.14 8.56 -3.99
C LEU A 36 -1.79 9.43 -2.78
N ARG A 37 -2.58 9.30 -1.72
CA ARG A 37 -2.21 9.74 -0.37
C ARG A 37 -1.79 8.52 0.44
N TYR A 38 -0.75 8.65 1.25
CA TYR A 38 -0.31 7.60 2.18
C TYR A 38 0.29 8.20 3.43
N LEU A 39 0.12 7.51 4.56
CA LEU A 39 0.62 7.98 5.83
C LEU A 39 2.11 7.67 5.97
N ALA A 40 2.90 8.66 6.36
CA ALA A 40 4.32 8.53 6.62
C ALA A 40 4.69 9.14 7.99
N ARG A 41 5.67 8.56 8.67
CA ARG A 41 6.10 9.05 9.99
C ARG A 41 6.53 10.51 9.89
N SER A 42 6.08 11.35 10.84
CA SER A 42 6.47 12.76 10.96
C SER A 42 7.99 12.97 10.98
N THR A 43 8.72 12.01 11.57
CA THR A 43 10.19 12.03 11.59
C THR A 43 10.85 12.05 10.21
N LEU A 44 10.19 11.52 9.17
CA LEU A 44 10.69 11.55 7.79
C LEU A 44 10.63 12.95 7.17
N PHE A 45 9.83 13.84 7.74
CA PHE A 45 9.67 15.22 7.27
C PHE A 45 10.65 16.22 7.91
N LYS A 46 11.56 15.76 8.77
CA LYS A 46 12.58 16.62 9.40
C LYS A 46 13.65 17.12 8.41
N LEU A 47 13.96 16.32 7.40
CA LEU A 47 14.95 16.66 6.36
C LEU A 47 14.24 17.38 5.21
N LYS A 48 14.40 18.71 5.10
CA LYS A 48 13.64 19.56 4.16
C LYS A 48 13.59 19.05 2.70
N PRO A 49 14.71 18.70 2.02
CA PRO A 49 14.64 18.22 0.63
C PRO A 49 13.90 16.89 0.51
N PHE A 50 14.12 15.97 1.44
CA PHE A 50 13.41 14.68 1.48
C PHE A 50 11.92 14.86 1.80
N ALA A 51 11.59 15.75 2.73
CA ALA A 51 10.22 16.10 3.08
C ALA A 51 9.46 16.67 1.89
N TRP A 52 10.09 17.52 1.11
CA TRP A 52 9.51 18.07 -0.12
C TRP A 52 9.20 16.94 -1.11
N THR A 53 10.17 16.06 -1.38
CA THR A 53 10.01 14.93 -2.30
C THR A 53 8.85 14.02 -1.89
N ILE A 54 8.80 13.58 -0.61
CA ILE A 54 7.72 12.66 -0.19
C ILE A 54 6.35 13.32 -0.14
N ARG A 55 6.27 14.63 0.16
CA ARG A 55 5.00 15.38 0.07
C ARG A 55 4.50 15.45 -1.38
N THR A 56 5.39 15.74 -2.33
CA THR A 56 5.07 15.76 -3.75
C THR A 56 4.55 14.40 -4.23
N LEU A 57 5.06 13.31 -3.63
CA LEU A 57 4.57 11.96 -3.88
C LEU A 57 3.28 11.60 -3.10
N GLY A 58 2.71 12.54 -2.33
CA GLY A 58 1.43 12.36 -1.64
C GLY A 58 1.52 11.87 -0.20
N ALA A 59 2.72 11.86 0.41
CA ALA A 59 2.88 11.50 1.82
C ALA A 59 2.21 12.52 2.76
N VAL A 60 1.44 12.01 3.71
CA VAL A 60 0.80 12.78 4.78
C VAL A 60 1.51 12.43 6.11
N PRO A 61 2.05 13.43 6.83
CA PRO A 61 2.74 13.17 8.08
C PRO A 61 1.79 12.68 9.16
N ILE A 62 2.23 11.69 9.94
CA ILE A 62 1.51 11.19 11.10
C ILE A 62 2.47 10.84 12.24
N ASP A 63 2.06 11.15 13.46
CA ASP A 63 2.71 10.70 14.68
C ASP A 63 2.12 9.36 15.12
N ARG A 64 2.95 8.33 15.15
CA ARG A 64 2.51 6.95 15.45
C ARG A 64 2.10 6.71 16.90
N GLU A 65 2.42 7.62 17.79
CA GLU A 65 2.12 7.50 19.22
C GLU A 65 0.60 7.59 19.52
N VAL A 66 -0.17 8.12 18.56
CA VAL A 66 -1.63 8.27 18.69
C VAL A 66 -2.33 7.32 17.72
N GLY A 67 -2.48 6.05 18.12
CA GLY A 67 -2.91 4.93 17.25
C GLY A 67 -4.26 5.11 16.52
N THR A 68 -5.16 5.98 16.98
CA THR A 68 -6.46 6.26 16.33
C THR A 68 -6.40 7.40 15.31
N ASP A 69 -5.44 8.30 15.40
CA ASP A 69 -5.38 9.49 14.55
C ASP A 69 -5.04 9.16 13.09
N GLY A 70 -4.28 8.08 12.88
CA GLY A 70 -4.04 7.56 11.55
C GLY A 70 -5.31 7.15 10.83
N LEU A 71 -6.18 6.42 11.52
CA LEU A 71 -7.46 5.98 10.95
C LEU A 71 -8.39 7.14 10.67
N LYS A 72 -8.47 8.13 11.59
CA LYS A 72 -9.26 9.37 11.39
C LYS A 72 -8.74 10.15 10.17
N THR A 73 -7.42 10.28 10.03
CA THR A 73 -6.81 10.96 8.88
C THR A 73 -7.15 10.25 7.57
N VAL A 74 -7.08 8.91 7.53
CA VAL A 74 -7.46 8.14 6.34
C VAL A 74 -8.93 8.31 6.00
N LEU A 75 -9.83 8.24 7.00
CA LEU A 75 -11.26 8.46 6.80
C LEU A 75 -11.53 9.85 6.20
N ARG A 76 -10.95 10.91 6.76
CA ARG A 76 -11.07 12.26 6.25
C ARG A 76 -10.59 12.38 4.79
N LEU A 77 -9.43 11.82 4.46
CA LEU A 77 -8.91 11.84 3.10
C LEU A 77 -9.83 11.12 2.11
N LEU A 78 -10.44 10.00 2.52
CA LEU A 78 -11.45 9.29 1.71
C LEU A 78 -12.72 10.11 1.54
N GLU A 79 -13.22 10.78 2.60
CA GLU A 79 -14.37 11.69 2.55
C GLU A 79 -14.12 12.88 1.61
N GLU A 80 -12.89 13.37 1.55
CA GLU A 80 -12.42 14.39 0.60
C GLU A 80 -12.29 13.85 -0.85
N GLY A 81 -12.56 12.57 -1.09
CA GLY A 81 -12.49 11.93 -2.42
C GLY A 81 -11.11 11.51 -2.87
N HIS A 82 -10.11 11.52 -1.99
CA HIS A 82 -8.75 11.11 -2.33
C HIS A 82 -8.59 9.59 -2.40
N PRO A 83 -7.73 9.09 -3.30
CA PRO A 83 -7.26 7.71 -3.24
C PRO A 83 -6.18 7.60 -2.15
N VAL A 84 -6.38 6.68 -1.20
CA VAL A 84 -5.49 6.47 -0.06
C VAL A 84 -4.88 5.08 -0.12
N LEU A 85 -3.55 5.01 -0.08
CA LEU A 85 -2.81 3.75 0.06
C LEU A 85 -2.55 3.45 1.53
N MET A 86 -2.89 2.23 1.93
CA MET A 86 -2.68 1.73 3.29
C MET A 86 -2.08 0.33 3.27
N SER A 87 -1.12 0.09 4.16
CA SER A 87 -0.56 -1.25 4.43
C SER A 87 -0.97 -1.67 5.85
N PRO A 88 -2.01 -2.51 5.98
CA PRO A 88 -2.60 -2.83 7.28
C PRO A 88 -1.71 -3.67 8.19
N GLU A 89 -0.64 -4.27 7.68
CA GLU A 89 0.41 -4.93 8.46
C GLU A 89 1.00 -3.96 9.50
N GLY A 90 0.97 -2.65 9.21
CA GLY A 90 1.44 -1.59 10.09
C GLY A 90 2.96 -1.51 10.25
N THR A 91 3.70 -2.47 9.71
CA THR A 91 5.16 -2.48 9.64
C THR A 91 5.61 -3.25 8.40
N ARG A 92 6.82 -3.00 7.93
CA ARG A 92 7.42 -3.77 6.82
C ARG A 92 7.73 -5.18 7.28
N THR A 93 7.58 -6.14 6.38
CA THR A 93 7.95 -7.54 6.64
C THR A 93 9.45 -7.68 6.98
N GLU A 94 9.76 -8.64 7.82
CA GLU A 94 11.14 -9.02 8.16
C GLU A 94 11.64 -10.20 7.34
N THR A 95 10.73 -10.96 6.75
CA THR A 95 11.00 -12.24 6.07
C THR A 95 10.65 -12.23 4.58
N GLY A 96 10.03 -11.15 4.08
CA GLY A 96 9.49 -11.09 2.71
C GLY A 96 8.11 -11.73 2.57
N THR A 97 7.52 -12.23 3.66
CA THR A 97 6.15 -12.76 3.69
C THR A 97 5.17 -11.71 4.22
N MET A 98 3.95 -11.73 3.72
CA MET A 98 2.88 -10.86 4.21
C MET A 98 2.58 -11.19 5.68
N GLN A 99 2.42 -10.15 6.49
CA GLN A 99 2.10 -10.26 7.91
C GLN A 99 0.58 -10.13 8.13
N PRO A 100 0.05 -10.68 9.23
CA PRO A 100 -1.36 -10.50 9.58
C PRO A 100 -1.76 -9.02 9.66
N PHE A 101 -2.96 -8.70 9.20
CA PHE A 101 -3.48 -7.35 9.20
C PHE A 101 -3.90 -6.91 10.60
N LYS A 102 -3.59 -5.67 10.94
CA LYS A 102 -3.99 -5.08 12.21
C LYS A 102 -5.49 -4.77 12.23
N PRO A 103 -6.17 -4.96 13.37
CA PRO A 103 -7.62 -4.80 13.48
C PRO A 103 -8.17 -3.43 13.03
N GLY A 104 -7.36 -2.38 13.08
CA GLY A 104 -7.77 -1.03 12.71
C GLY A 104 -8.29 -0.91 11.28
N ILE A 105 -7.82 -1.74 10.34
CA ILE A 105 -8.30 -1.71 8.95
C ILE A 105 -9.77 -2.14 8.84
N SER A 106 -10.24 -3.05 9.68
CA SER A 106 -11.64 -3.50 9.64
C SER A 106 -12.61 -2.37 9.99
N LEU A 107 -12.24 -1.53 10.97
CA LEU A 107 -13.02 -0.35 11.33
C LEU A 107 -13.06 0.67 10.19
N LEU A 108 -11.93 0.89 9.55
CA LEU A 108 -11.81 1.78 8.40
C LEU A 108 -12.66 1.26 7.23
N ALA A 109 -12.49 0.00 6.84
CA ALA A 109 -13.21 -0.64 5.74
C ALA A 109 -14.74 -0.63 5.96
N LYS A 110 -15.18 -0.79 7.21
CA LYS A 110 -16.62 -0.77 7.55
C LYS A 110 -17.22 0.63 7.52
N ARG A 111 -16.44 1.66 7.86
CA ARG A 111 -16.92 3.07 7.93
C ARG A 111 -16.77 3.82 6.61
N ALA A 112 -15.71 3.54 5.86
CA ALA A 112 -15.44 4.24 4.62
C ALA A 112 -16.44 3.84 3.53
N LYS A 113 -17.08 4.84 2.90
CA LYS A 113 -17.88 4.62 1.69
C LYS A 113 -16.98 4.84 0.48
N CYS A 114 -16.30 3.81 0.05
CA CYS A 114 -15.29 3.93 -1.00
C CYS A 114 -15.18 2.65 -1.84
N THR A 115 -14.52 2.76 -2.97
CA THR A 115 -14.02 1.58 -3.69
C THR A 115 -12.76 1.05 -2.99
N VAL A 116 -12.68 -0.26 -2.79
CA VAL A 116 -11.49 -0.93 -2.26
C VAL A 116 -10.75 -1.58 -3.43
N VAL A 117 -9.45 -1.34 -3.52
CA VAL A 117 -8.57 -1.96 -4.53
C VAL A 117 -7.45 -2.69 -3.80
N PRO A 118 -7.39 -4.02 -3.85
CA PRO A 118 -6.27 -4.77 -3.31
C PRO A 118 -5.04 -4.56 -4.20
N VAL A 119 -3.88 -4.37 -3.58
CA VAL A 119 -2.63 -4.14 -4.29
C VAL A 119 -1.58 -5.14 -3.84
N GLY A 120 -1.04 -5.88 -4.79
CA GLY A 120 0.09 -6.78 -4.57
C GLY A 120 1.40 -6.10 -4.92
N VAL A 121 2.36 -6.18 -4.01
CA VAL A 121 3.75 -5.76 -4.21
C VAL A 121 4.64 -6.98 -4.05
N ALA A 122 5.60 -7.17 -4.97
CA ALA A 122 6.56 -8.26 -4.92
C ALA A 122 7.95 -7.78 -5.36
N GLY A 123 8.99 -8.22 -4.66
CA GLY A 123 10.40 -7.91 -4.95
C GLY A 123 10.96 -6.68 -4.26
N CYS A 124 10.13 -5.83 -3.67
CA CYS A 124 10.59 -4.67 -2.91
C CYS A 124 11.41 -5.08 -1.68
N TYR A 125 11.08 -6.21 -1.04
CA TYR A 125 11.88 -6.76 0.04
C TYR A 125 13.32 -7.06 -0.40
N ASN A 126 13.51 -7.69 -1.55
CA ASN A 126 14.84 -7.99 -2.07
C ASN A 126 15.61 -6.75 -2.51
N ALA A 127 14.90 -5.71 -2.95
CA ALA A 127 15.49 -4.45 -3.37
C ALA A 127 15.94 -3.59 -2.17
N TRP A 128 15.15 -3.57 -1.09
CA TRP A 128 15.50 -2.84 0.13
C TRP A 128 14.87 -3.50 1.36
N PRO A 129 15.52 -4.54 1.92
CA PRO A 129 15.08 -5.20 3.15
C PRO A 129 15.00 -4.22 4.33
N ARG A 130 14.11 -4.49 5.27
CA ARG A 130 13.93 -3.65 6.47
C ARG A 130 15.21 -3.47 7.28
N GLN A 131 16.08 -4.48 7.30
CA GLN A 131 17.32 -4.53 8.07
C GLN A 131 18.43 -3.65 7.46
N HIS A 132 18.32 -3.31 6.17
CA HIS A 132 19.34 -2.53 5.47
C HIS A 132 19.04 -1.02 5.57
N LYS A 133 20.09 -0.24 5.86
CA LYS A 133 19.99 1.23 5.89
C LYS A 133 19.84 1.83 4.49
N LEU A 134 20.40 1.17 3.47
CA LEU A 134 20.39 1.62 2.08
C LEU A 134 19.80 0.51 1.18
N PRO A 135 19.22 0.90 0.04
CA PRO A 135 18.77 -0.07 -0.96
C PRO A 135 19.94 -0.86 -1.52
N THR A 136 19.68 -2.09 -1.92
CA THR A 136 20.67 -2.94 -2.57
C THR A 136 20.87 -2.45 -4.01
N PRO A 137 22.09 -2.09 -4.44
CA PRO A 137 22.34 -1.67 -5.81
C PRO A 137 21.92 -2.77 -6.79
N SER A 138 21.18 -2.41 -7.83
CA SER A 138 20.89 -3.28 -8.96
C SER A 138 21.52 -2.66 -10.20
N PRO A 139 22.37 -3.39 -10.95
CA PRO A 139 22.92 -2.88 -12.18
C PRO A 139 21.80 -2.65 -13.21
N ILE A 140 21.71 -1.44 -13.75
CA ILE A 140 20.65 -1.00 -14.67
C ILE A 140 20.69 -1.78 -16.00
N MET A 141 21.83 -2.43 -16.33
CA MET A 141 22.07 -3.11 -17.61
C MET A 141 22.09 -4.64 -17.54
N LEU A 142 21.76 -5.25 -16.42
CA LEU A 142 21.71 -6.71 -16.33
C LEU A 142 20.28 -7.23 -16.57
N PRO A 143 20.15 -8.48 -17.11
CA PRO A 143 18.84 -9.11 -17.27
C PRO A 143 18.10 -9.19 -15.94
N ALA A 144 16.79 -9.32 -16.05
CA ALA A 144 15.86 -9.44 -14.93
C ALA A 144 16.40 -10.32 -13.81
N THR A 145 16.56 -9.73 -12.64
CA THR A 145 17.05 -10.40 -11.44
C THR A 145 15.88 -10.70 -10.49
N PRO A 146 16.04 -11.53 -9.45
CA PRO A 146 15.04 -11.68 -8.38
C PRO A 146 14.68 -10.37 -7.67
N ARG A 147 15.34 -9.25 -7.99
CA ARG A 147 15.10 -7.89 -7.49
C ARG A 147 14.15 -7.09 -8.35
N ASN A 148 13.63 -7.66 -9.45
CA ASN A 148 12.58 -7.00 -10.22
C ASN A 148 11.35 -6.80 -9.35
N ILE A 149 10.74 -5.61 -9.48
CA ILE A 149 9.58 -5.25 -8.70
C ILE A 149 8.33 -5.42 -9.54
N GLY A 150 7.41 -6.24 -9.04
CA GLY A 150 6.07 -6.41 -9.57
C GLY A 150 5.05 -5.64 -8.75
N ILE A 151 4.14 -4.91 -9.41
CA ILE A 151 2.98 -4.26 -8.79
C ILE A 151 1.73 -4.65 -9.56
N HIS A 152 0.75 -5.20 -8.85
CA HIS A 152 -0.54 -5.58 -9.41
C HIS A 152 -1.68 -4.94 -8.64
N PHE A 153 -2.54 -4.22 -9.35
CA PHE A 153 -3.80 -3.73 -8.82
C PHE A 153 -4.87 -4.77 -9.12
N GLY A 154 -5.39 -5.41 -8.07
CA GLY A 154 -6.44 -6.43 -8.18
C GLY A 154 -7.80 -5.82 -8.50
N GLU A 155 -8.81 -6.66 -8.65
CA GLU A 155 -10.17 -6.24 -9.00
C GLU A 155 -10.78 -5.34 -7.91
N PRO A 156 -11.38 -4.21 -8.31
CA PRO A 156 -12.01 -3.27 -7.38
C PRO A 156 -13.36 -3.81 -6.89
N TYR A 157 -13.71 -3.48 -5.66
CA TYR A 157 -15.03 -3.78 -5.10
C TYR A 157 -15.49 -2.67 -4.14
N SER A 158 -16.78 -2.64 -3.84
CA SER A 158 -17.35 -1.66 -2.91
C SER A 158 -17.06 -2.04 -1.46
N SER A 159 -16.72 -1.07 -0.62
CA SER A 159 -16.60 -1.27 0.84
C SER A 159 -17.92 -1.67 1.51
N GLU A 160 -19.04 -1.54 0.82
CA GLU A 160 -20.36 -1.94 1.35
C GLU A 160 -20.46 -3.41 1.71
N VAL A 161 -19.65 -4.28 1.08
CA VAL A 161 -19.57 -5.72 1.41
C VAL A 161 -19.20 -5.94 2.90
N TYR A 162 -18.56 -4.96 3.53
CA TYR A 162 -18.12 -5.04 4.91
C TYR A 162 -19.16 -4.63 5.95
N ARG A 163 -20.30 -4.07 5.53
CA ARG A 163 -21.32 -3.57 6.47
C ARG A 163 -21.90 -4.67 7.36
N THR A 164 -22.07 -5.85 6.82
CA THR A 164 -22.67 -7.02 7.52
C THR A 164 -21.62 -7.97 8.09
N MET A 165 -20.36 -7.85 7.70
CA MET A 165 -19.30 -8.73 8.17
C MET A 165 -18.86 -8.36 9.59
N ASP A 166 -18.47 -9.38 10.35
CA ASP A 166 -17.76 -9.19 11.60
C ASP A 166 -16.30 -8.76 11.34
N ARG A 167 -15.60 -8.39 12.41
CA ARG A 167 -14.22 -7.89 12.33
C ARG A 167 -13.29 -8.92 11.69
N ASP A 168 -13.38 -10.16 12.10
CA ASP A 168 -12.44 -11.21 11.68
C ASP A 168 -12.73 -11.68 10.25
N GLY A 169 -13.99 -11.63 9.83
CA GLY A 169 -14.40 -11.83 8.43
C GLY A 169 -13.84 -10.74 7.50
N ILE A 170 -13.87 -9.47 7.93
CA ILE A 170 -13.28 -8.37 7.17
C ILE A 170 -11.77 -8.56 7.03
N LEU A 171 -11.06 -8.92 8.11
CA LEU A 171 -9.62 -9.12 8.07
C LEU A 171 -9.25 -10.25 7.12
N ARG A 172 -9.88 -11.41 7.25
CA ARG A 172 -9.64 -12.55 6.34
C ARG A 172 -9.88 -12.19 4.89
N HIS A 173 -11.01 -11.55 4.58
CA HIS A 173 -11.33 -11.17 3.21
C HIS A 173 -10.30 -10.19 2.62
N LEU A 174 -9.86 -9.18 3.40
CA LEU A 174 -8.83 -8.24 2.95
C LEU A 174 -7.48 -8.94 2.74
N GLU A 175 -7.08 -9.83 3.65
CA GLU A 175 -5.84 -10.60 3.54
C GLU A 175 -5.85 -11.50 2.31
N GLU A 176 -6.95 -12.21 2.05
CA GLU A 176 -7.15 -13.05 0.87
C GLU A 176 -7.02 -12.23 -0.42
N LYS A 177 -7.72 -11.09 -0.51
CA LYS A 177 -7.69 -10.22 -1.70
C LYS A 177 -6.31 -9.63 -1.97
N VAL A 178 -5.58 -9.24 -0.94
CA VAL A 178 -4.20 -8.75 -1.08
C VAL A 178 -3.24 -9.89 -1.42
N ALA A 179 -3.43 -11.08 -0.86
CA ALA A 179 -2.65 -12.26 -1.21
C ALA A 179 -2.84 -12.66 -2.69
N GLU A 180 -4.09 -12.65 -3.20
CA GLU A 180 -4.40 -12.85 -4.62
C GLU A 180 -3.68 -11.83 -5.50
N ALA A 181 -3.75 -10.54 -5.13
CA ALA A 181 -3.06 -9.47 -5.85
C ALA A 181 -1.53 -9.64 -5.81
N ARG A 182 -0.97 -10.10 -4.68
CA ARG A 182 0.46 -10.40 -4.55
C ARG A 182 0.90 -11.53 -5.50
N VAL A 183 0.08 -12.57 -5.66
CA VAL A 183 0.34 -13.62 -6.67
C VAL A 183 0.40 -13.01 -8.08
N GLY A 184 -0.50 -12.08 -8.40
CA GLY A 184 -0.46 -11.32 -9.65
C GLY A 184 0.84 -10.53 -9.83
N ALA A 185 1.33 -9.87 -8.78
CA ALA A 185 2.60 -9.14 -8.79
C ALA A 185 3.81 -10.06 -9.02
N VAL A 186 3.85 -11.23 -8.36
CA VAL A 186 4.91 -12.23 -8.56
C VAL A 186 4.94 -12.77 -9.99
N LYS A 187 3.78 -12.98 -10.61
CA LYS A 187 3.69 -13.43 -12.02
C LYS A 187 4.30 -12.41 -12.99
N ILE A 188 4.14 -11.12 -12.72
CA ILE A 188 4.74 -10.05 -13.54
C ILE A 188 6.25 -10.01 -13.34
N GLN A 189 6.71 -10.16 -12.11
CA GLN A 189 8.13 -10.19 -11.77
C GLN A 189 8.89 -11.30 -12.53
N ARG A 190 8.25 -12.44 -12.78
CA ARG A 190 8.85 -13.61 -13.45
C ARG A 190 8.77 -13.55 -14.98
N LYS A 191 8.00 -12.64 -15.57
CA LYS A 191 7.83 -12.53 -17.02
C LYS A 191 8.89 -11.66 -17.71
N THR A 192 9.86 -11.19 -16.97
CA THR A 192 11.05 -10.47 -17.46
C THR A 192 12.29 -11.42 -17.35
#